data_237172ec3b466c072220b72d591bf33f
#
_entry.id   237172ec3b466c072220b72d591bf33f
#
_cell.length_a   1.000
_cell.length_b   1.000
_cell.length_c   1.000
_cell.angle_alpha   90.00
_cell.angle_beta   90.00
_cell.angle_gamma   90.00
#
_symmetry.space_group_name_H-M   'P 1'
#
loop_
_entity.id
_entity.type
_entity.pdbx_description
1 polymer ?
#
loop_
_entity_poly.entity_id
_entity_poly.type
_entity_poly.pdbx_seq_one_letter_code
_entity_poly.pdbx_strand_id
1 'polypeptide(L)'
;MYDSTINVIPRHFTLDNFKIAADLMDYWAALGNTLWISLLVSILQIISCTLVGYGFARYKFPLKNLWFAMVVLVIVIPPSTIQSSLYLNFRYFDIFGIFSLITGQPLNLLDSFAPYAFMCLGCMGLKNGLYIYMLRQFFRGIPKELEEAAYVDGCGKVKTFVRIMLPDAKPMITSCFLFSFVWQWTDSFYSGMFLPNYSILANKVARLSEVLNSYVKATTGLDKASTAYASAMIGTGTLLVIIPLIIVYLFAQKGFVESLSQSGIKM
;
A
#
# COMPACT_ATOMS: atom_id res chain seq x y z
N MET A 1 27.31 -3.32 -20.86
CA MET A 1 27.84 -4.63 -21.23
C MET A 1 28.40 -5.28 -19.96
N TYR A 2 28.07 -6.54 -19.66
CA TYR A 2 28.55 -7.24 -18.47
C TYR A 2 29.97 -7.75 -18.76
N ASP A 3 30.96 -7.31 -17.97
CA ASP A 3 32.34 -7.79 -18.07
C ASP A 3 32.58 -8.84 -16.99
N SER A 4 32.66 -10.09 -17.36
CA SER A 4 32.84 -11.24 -16.45
C SER A 4 34.22 -11.29 -15.78
N THR A 5 35.16 -10.43 -16.20
CA THR A 5 36.51 -10.36 -15.63
C THR A 5 36.59 -9.47 -14.38
N ILE A 6 35.49 -8.76 -14.04
CA ILE A 6 35.43 -7.80 -12.93
C ILE A 6 34.54 -8.35 -11.82
N ASN A 7 35.12 -8.61 -10.65
CA ASN A 7 34.39 -9.20 -9.54
C ASN A 7 33.83 -8.18 -8.52
N VAL A 8 34.43 -7.01 -8.36
CA VAL A 8 34.06 -6.06 -7.28
C VAL A 8 33.95 -4.61 -7.76
N ILE A 9 34.95 -4.07 -8.45
CA ILE A 9 34.97 -2.68 -8.88
C ILE A 9 35.00 -2.60 -10.40
N PRO A 10 34.01 -1.93 -11.04
CA PRO A 10 34.00 -1.76 -12.49
C PRO A 10 35.18 -0.92 -12.97
N ARG A 11 35.79 -1.30 -14.08
CA ARG A 11 36.87 -0.51 -14.73
C ARG A 11 36.36 0.74 -15.44
N HIS A 12 35.13 0.67 -15.95
CA HIS A 12 34.44 1.78 -16.62
C HIS A 12 33.06 1.95 -16.00
N PHE A 13 32.84 3.12 -15.40
CA PHE A 13 31.53 3.47 -14.86
C PHE A 13 30.63 3.94 -15.99
N THR A 14 29.43 3.35 -16.10
CA THR A 14 28.42 3.75 -17.07
C THR A 14 27.04 3.71 -16.42
N LEU A 15 26.16 4.60 -16.87
CA LEU A 15 24.75 4.64 -16.46
C LEU A 15 23.83 3.98 -17.51
N ASP A 16 24.39 3.29 -18.49
CA ASP A 16 23.60 2.70 -19.59
C ASP A 16 22.58 1.69 -19.09
N ASN A 17 22.94 0.86 -18.10
CA ASN A 17 22.00 -0.08 -17.49
C ASN A 17 20.80 0.63 -16.87
N PHE A 18 21.02 1.80 -16.23
CA PHE A 18 19.93 2.60 -15.67
C PHE A 18 19.01 3.18 -16.75
N LYS A 19 19.57 3.65 -17.85
CA LYS A 19 18.78 4.15 -18.99
C LYS A 19 17.96 3.02 -19.60
N ILE A 20 18.60 1.89 -19.94
CA ILE A 20 17.92 0.72 -20.51
C ILE A 20 16.83 0.20 -19.56
N ALA A 21 17.11 0.07 -18.27
CA ALA A 21 16.11 -0.37 -17.30
C ALA A 21 14.94 0.61 -17.20
N ALA A 22 15.23 1.93 -17.19
CA ALA A 22 14.19 2.96 -17.15
C ALA A 22 13.30 2.92 -18.40
N ASP A 23 13.88 2.74 -19.58
CA ASP A 23 13.15 2.64 -20.84
C ASP A 23 12.29 1.36 -20.90
N LEU A 24 12.86 0.20 -20.52
CA LEU A 24 12.14 -1.08 -20.49
C LEU A 24 10.99 -1.09 -19.48
N MET A 25 11.12 -0.33 -18.38
CA MET A 25 10.10 -0.21 -17.35
C MET A 25 9.07 0.88 -17.61
N ASP A 26 9.25 1.71 -18.66
CA ASP A 26 8.45 2.94 -18.82
C ASP A 26 8.43 3.75 -17.51
N TYR A 27 9.65 4.02 -17.00
CA TYR A 27 9.89 4.40 -15.61
C TYR A 27 9.10 5.63 -15.16
N TRP A 28 9.08 6.70 -15.97
CA TRP A 28 8.45 7.96 -15.57
C TRP A 28 6.94 7.85 -15.44
N ALA A 29 6.30 7.15 -16.39
CA ALA A 29 4.86 6.87 -16.30
C ALA A 29 4.55 5.94 -15.13
N ALA A 30 5.36 4.88 -14.95
CA ALA A 30 5.21 3.95 -13.83
C ALA A 30 5.44 4.62 -12.47
N LEU A 31 6.39 5.55 -12.35
CA LEU A 31 6.65 6.33 -11.14
C LEU A 31 5.46 7.21 -10.78
N GLY A 32 4.94 7.98 -11.73
CA GLY A 32 3.78 8.84 -11.53
C GLY A 32 2.55 8.06 -11.09
N ASN A 33 2.24 6.95 -11.77
CA ASN A 33 1.12 6.08 -11.43
C ASN A 33 1.29 5.44 -10.04
N THR A 34 2.50 4.94 -9.73
CA THR A 34 2.79 4.34 -8.41
C THR A 34 2.62 5.35 -7.29
N LEU A 35 3.17 6.57 -7.46
CA LEU A 35 3.04 7.64 -6.49
C LEU A 35 1.56 8.00 -6.23
N TRP A 36 0.81 8.21 -7.31
CA TRP A 36 -0.60 8.57 -7.22
C TRP A 36 -1.44 7.50 -6.52
N ILE A 37 -1.30 6.24 -6.97
CA ILE A 37 -2.06 5.11 -6.39
C ILE A 37 -1.68 4.90 -4.93
N SER A 38 -0.37 4.93 -4.60
CA SER A 38 0.10 4.74 -3.23
C SER A 38 -0.40 5.82 -2.29
N LEU A 39 -0.41 7.09 -2.72
CA LEU A 39 -0.96 8.20 -1.94
C LEU A 39 -2.46 8.03 -1.72
N LEU A 40 -3.22 7.80 -2.78
CA LEU A 40 -4.68 7.73 -2.72
C LEU A 40 -5.15 6.54 -1.87
N VAL A 41 -4.56 5.36 -2.07
CA VAL A 41 -4.85 4.16 -1.29
C VAL A 41 -4.54 4.41 0.19
N SER A 42 -3.36 4.96 0.50
CA SER A 42 -2.95 5.21 1.88
C SER A 42 -3.87 6.21 2.57
N ILE A 43 -4.29 7.28 1.91
CA ILE A 43 -5.22 8.26 2.47
C ILE A 43 -6.56 7.60 2.79
N LEU A 44 -7.18 6.90 1.84
CA LEU A 44 -8.46 6.23 2.04
C LEU A 44 -8.38 5.17 3.14
N GLN A 45 -7.31 4.40 3.15
CA GLN A 45 -7.07 3.35 4.13
C GLN A 45 -6.93 3.91 5.54
N ILE A 46 -6.17 4.97 5.72
CA ILE A 46 -5.97 5.56 7.03
C ILE A 46 -7.23 6.26 7.55
N ILE A 47 -8.00 6.91 6.69
CA ILE A 47 -9.29 7.49 7.08
C ILE A 47 -10.20 6.40 7.64
N SER A 48 -10.42 5.33 6.90
CA SER A 48 -11.30 4.22 7.32
C SER A 48 -10.78 3.52 8.57
N CYS A 49 -9.48 3.18 8.62
CA CYS A 49 -8.88 2.51 9.78
C CYS A 49 -8.88 3.38 11.04
N THR A 50 -8.72 4.70 10.91
CA THR A 50 -8.77 5.63 12.05
C THR A 50 -10.16 5.68 12.66
N LEU A 51 -11.20 5.78 11.83
CA LEU A 51 -12.59 5.78 12.28
C LEU A 51 -12.96 4.47 12.98
N VAL A 52 -12.61 3.34 12.36
CA VAL A 52 -12.89 2.01 12.93
C VAL A 52 -12.06 1.74 14.18
N GLY A 53 -10.77 2.11 14.19
CA GLY A 53 -9.89 2.00 15.36
C GLY A 53 -10.39 2.80 16.56
N TYR A 54 -10.82 4.04 16.33
CA TYR A 54 -11.44 4.87 17.36
C TYR A 54 -12.76 4.26 17.86
N GLY A 55 -13.62 3.78 16.94
CA GLY A 55 -14.85 3.09 17.28
C GLY A 55 -14.62 1.88 18.19
N PHE A 56 -13.66 1.04 17.85
CA PHE A 56 -13.26 -0.09 18.72
C PHE A 56 -12.56 0.34 20.02
N ALA A 57 -11.97 1.51 20.11
CA ALA A 57 -11.36 1.97 21.34
C ALA A 57 -12.40 2.49 22.34
N ARG A 58 -13.31 3.35 21.89
CA ARG A 58 -14.14 4.20 22.75
C ARG A 58 -15.59 3.78 22.87
N TYR A 59 -16.19 3.20 21.84
CA TYR A 59 -17.61 2.85 21.90
C TYR A 59 -17.85 1.44 22.43
N LYS A 60 -19.01 1.26 23.08
CA LYS A 60 -19.57 -0.04 23.48
C LYS A 60 -20.67 -0.40 22.48
N PHE A 61 -20.59 -1.58 21.90
CA PHE A 61 -21.59 -2.15 21.01
C PHE A 61 -21.64 -3.67 21.13
N PRO A 62 -22.73 -4.32 20.73
CA PRO A 62 -22.88 -5.77 20.85
C PRO A 62 -21.81 -6.51 20.06
N LEU A 63 -21.33 -7.63 20.60
CA LEU A 63 -20.33 -8.50 19.99
C LEU A 63 -18.98 -7.81 19.65
N LYS A 64 -18.66 -6.67 20.29
CA LYS A 64 -17.42 -5.89 20.04
C LYS A 64 -16.17 -6.76 20.01
N ASN A 65 -16.04 -7.68 20.95
CA ASN A 65 -14.86 -8.55 21.06
C ASN A 65 -14.80 -9.55 19.90
N LEU A 66 -15.95 -10.06 19.45
CA LEU A 66 -16.03 -10.94 18.29
C LEU A 66 -15.62 -10.21 16.99
N TRP A 67 -16.17 -9.02 16.77
CA TRP A 67 -15.78 -8.18 15.63
C TRP A 67 -14.29 -7.83 15.64
N PHE A 68 -13.75 -7.54 16.82
CA PHE A 68 -12.31 -7.26 16.92
C PHE A 68 -11.46 -8.52 16.70
N ALA A 69 -11.92 -9.69 17.15
CA ALA A 69 -11.27 -10.96 16.83
C ALA A 69 -11.23 -11.22 15.32
N MET A 70 -12.28 -10.86 14.57
CA MET A 70 -12.29 -10.93 13.09
C MET A 70 -11.26 -9.97 12.47
N VAL A 71 -11.09 -8.75 12.99
CA VAL A 71 -10.03 -7.84 12.55
C VAL A 71 -8.65 -8.45 12.75
N VAL A 72 -8.42 -9.10 13.89
CA VAL A 72 -7.14 -9.79 14.16
C VAL A 72 -6.96 -10.99 13.22
N LEU A 73 -8.04 -11.74 12.94
CA LEU A 73 -8.01 -12.87 12.01
C LEU A 73 -7.58 -12.45 10.60
N VAL A 74 -8.02 -11.29 10.12
CA VAL A 74 -7.60 -10.72 8.81
C VAL A 74 -6.08 -10.47 8.74
N ILE A 75 -5.41 -10.22 9.86
CA ILE A 75 -3.94 -10.08 9.89
C ILE A 75 -3.24 -11.40 9.58
N VAL A 76 -3.83 -12.51 10.02
CA VAL A 76 -3.25 -13.86 9.94
C VAL A 76 -3.53 -14.52 8.59
N ILE A 77 -4.71 -14.27 8.02
CA ILE A 77 -5.11 -14.89 6.74
C ILE A 77 -4.26 -14.31 5.59
N PRO A 78 -3.52 -15.15 4.83
CA PRO A 78 -2.77 -14.68 3.68
C PRO A 78 -3.72 -14.15 2.58
N PRO A 79 -3.41 -13.00 1.97
CA PRO A 79 -4.23 -12.45 0.88
C PRO A 79 -4.42 -13.40 -0.31
N SER A 80 -3.44 -14.27 -0.57
CA SER A 80 -3.51 -15.29 -1.63
C SER A 80 -4.66 -16.28 -1.46
N THR A 81 -5.11 -16.53 -0.23
CA THR A 81 -6.22 -17.45 0.05
C THR A 81 -7.55 -16.97 -0.55
N ILE A 82 -7.77 -15.66 -0.60
CA ILE A 82 -9.02 -15.05 -1.10
C ILE A 82 -8.87 -14.46 -2.51
N GLN A 83 -7.71 -14.63 -3.14
CA GLN A 83 -7.37 -14.00 -4.42
C GLN A 83 -8.40 -14.24 -5.51
N SER A 84 -8.75 -15.52 -5.78
CA SER A 84 -9.67 -15.87 -6.85
C SER A 84 -11.08 -15.34 -6.59
N SER A 85 -11.55 -15.43 -5.36
CA SER A 85 -12.87 -14.91 -4.98
C SER A 85 -12.92 -13.39 -5.11
N LEU A 86 -11.84 -12.70 -4.71
CA LEU A 86 -11.74 -11.25 -4.78
C LEU A 86 -11.69 -10.77 -6.25
N TYR A 87 -10.91 -11.46 -7.10
CA TYR A 87 -10.86 -11.18 -8.53
C TYR A 87 -12.23 -11.34 -9.20
N LEU A 88 -12.92 -12.45 -8.95
CA LEU A 88 -14.23 -12.71 -9.53
C LEU A 88 -15.28 -11.70 -9.04
N ASN A 89 -15.23 -11.31 -7.78
CA ASN A 89 -16.14 -10.33 -7.20
C ASN A 89 -16.01 -8.95 -7.91
N PHE A 90 -14.81 -8.49 -8.22
CA PHE A 90 -14.61 -7.23 -8.93
C PHE A 90 -14.75 -7.37 -10.46
N ARG A 91 -14.51 -8.56 -11.01
CA ARG A 91 -14.72 -8.84 -12.44
C ARG A 91 -16.21 -8.86 -12.79
N TYR A 92 -17.04 -9.41 -11.91
CA TYR A 92 -18.49 -9.55 -12.06
C TYR A 92 -19.20 -8.86 -10.91
N PHE A 93 -18.87 -7.57 -10.73
CA PHE A 93 -19.40 -6.82 -9.60
C PHE A 93 -20.89 -6.55 -9.78
N ASP A 94 -21.70 -7.09 -8.86
CA ASP A 94 -23.13 -6.91 -8.86
C ASP A 94 -23.68 -6.93 -7.43
N ILE A 95 -24.17 -5.78 -6.96
CA ILE A 95 -24.75 -5.68 -5.63
C ILE A 95 -26.19 -6.18 -5.69
N PHE A 96 -26.43 -7.36 -5.15
CA PHE A 96 -27.74 -8.01 -5.10
C PHE A 96 -28.47 -8.11 -6.45
N GLY A 97 -27.74 -8.18 -7.56
CA GLY A 97 -28.32 -8.26 -8.89
C GLY A 97 -28.82 -6.93 -9.46
N ILE A 98 -28.57 -5.80 -8.77
CA ILE A 98 -29.08 -4.48 -9.20
C ILE A 98 -28.46 -4.04 -10.53
N PHE A 99 -27.16 -4.22 -10.70
CA PHE A 99 -26.50 -3.85 -11.95
C PHE A 99 -26.93 -4.72 -13.11
N SER A 100 -27.04 -6.01 -12.92
CA SER A 100 -27.59 -6.93 -13.94
C SER A 100 -29.02 -6.59 -14.32
N LEU A 101 -29.82 -6.12 -13.37
CA LEU A 101 -31.20 -5.73 -13.62
C LEU A 101 -31.31 -4.44 -14.48
N ILE A 102 -30.38 -3.48 -14.28
CA ILE A 102 -30.39 -2.19 -14.96
C ILE A 102 -29.67 -2.25 -16.31
N THR A 103 -28.51 -2.90 -16.37
CA THR A 103 -27.61 -2.88 -17.55
C THR A 103 -27.60 -4.20 -18.32
N GLY A 104 -28.29 -5.24 -17.82
CA GLY A 104 -28.31 -6.57 -18.43
C GLY A 104 -27.10 -7.44 -18.11
N GLN A 105 -26.07 -6.91 -17.44
CA GLN A 105 -24.85 -7.66 -17.08
C GLN A 105 -24.12 -7.02 -15.89
N PRO A 106 -23.30 -7.83 -15.16
CA PRO A 106 -22.48 -7.31 -14.08
C PRO A 106 -21.45 -6.28 -14.55
N LEU A 107 -21.06 -5.36 -13.67
CA LEU A 107 -20.01 -4.39 -13.93
C LEU A 107 -18.62 -5.03 -13.80
N ASN A 108 -17.73 -4.75 -14.77
CA ASN A 108 -16.33 -5.06 -14.62
C ASN A 108 -15.61 -3.85 -14.01
N LEU A 109 -15.15 -3.98 -12.76
CA LEU A 109 -14.41 -2.94 -12.05
C LEU A 109 -12.88 -3.10 -12.15
N LEU A 110 -12.38 -4.15 -12.83
CA LEU A 110 -10.95 -4.31 -13.06
C LEU A 110 -10.42 -3.20 -13.99
N ASP A 111 -9.13 -2.99 -14.00
CA ASP A 111 -8.44 -1.89 -14.68
C ASP A 111 -8.98 -0.51 -14.28
N SER A 112 -9.42 -0.38 -13.04
CA SER A 112 -9.86 0.87 -12.46
C SER A 112 -9.40 1.02 -11.01
N PHE A 113 -9.51 2.20 -10.46
CA PHE A 113 -9.23 2.45 -9.04
C PHE A 113 -10.34 1.92 -8.10
N ALA A 114 -11.51 1.56 -8.63
CA ALA A 114 -12.68 1.17 -7.85
C ALA A 114 -12.42 0.01 -6.86
N PRO A 115 -11.77 -1.12 -7.22
CA PRO A 115 -11.45 -2.18 -6.27
C PRO A 115 -10.68 -1.68 -5.05
N TYR A 116 -9.68 -0.83 -5.25
CA TYR A 116 -8.90 -0.24 -4.16
C TYR A 116 -9.76 0.65 -3.26
N ALA A 117 -10.59 1.51 -3.85
CA ALA A 117 -11.49 2.38 -3.09
C ALA A 117 -12.46 1.57 -2.23
N PHE A 118 -13.13 0.57 -2.80
CA PHE A 118 -14.04 -0.29 -2.06
C PHE A 118 -13.35 -1.07 -0.94
N MET A 119 -12.18 -1.64 -1.21
CA MET A 119 -11.41 -2.37 -0.20
C MET A 119 -10.94 -1.45 0.93
N CYS A 120 -10.41 -0.26 0.61
CA CYS A 120 -9.93 0.68 1.63
C CYS A 120 -11.06 1.24 2.48
N LEU A 121 -12.19 1.64 1.87
CA LEU A 121 -13.35 2.14 2.58
C LEU A 121 -14.04 1.04 3.41
N GLY A 122 -14.08 -0.20 2.89
CA GLY A 122 -14.58 -1.37 3.60
C GLY A 122 -13.61 -1.94 4.66
N CYS A 123 -12.47 -1.30 4.91
CA CYS A 123 -11.43 -1.80 5.81
C CYS A 123 -10.89 -3.20 5.46
N MET A 124 -10.91 -3.55 4.18
CA MET A 124 -10.41 -4.83 3.64
C MET A 124 -9.13 -4.68 2.79
N GLY A 125 -8.56 -3.48 2.73
CA GLY A 125 -7.31 -3.21 2.00
C GLY A 125 -6.09 -3.90 2.61
N LEU A 126 -4.97 -3.77 1.92
CA LEU A 126 -3.71 -4.39 2.33
C LEU A 126 -3.30 -3.97 3.75
N LYS A 127 -3.17 -4.94 4.67
CA LYS A 127 -2.79 -4.69 6.07
C LYS A 127 -3.76 -3.85 6.91
N ASN A 128 -5.01 -3.62 6.48
CA ASN A 128 -5.98 -2.83 7.26
C ASN A 128 -6.18 -3.35 8.69
N GLY A 129 -6.22 -4.66 8.89
CA GLY A 129 -6.33 -5.25 10.23
C GLY A 129 -5.24 -4.77 11.18
N LEU A 130 -3.99 -4.66 10.68
CA LEU A 130 -2.86 -4.16 11.46
C LEU A 130 -3.04 -2.67 11.82
N TYR A 131 -3.46 -1.84 10.88
CA TYR A 131 -3.65 -0.40 11.14
C TYR A 131 -4.81 -0.15 12.11
N ILE A 132 -5.92 -0.88 11.98
CA ILE A 132 -7.03 -0.82 12.93
C ILE A 132 -6.54 -1.24 14.34
N TYR A 133 -5.75 -2.31 14.42
CA TYR A 133 -5.18 -2.76 15.69
C TYR A 133 -4.30 -1.68 16.34
N MET A 134 -3.34 -1.12 15.58
CA MET A 134 -2.42 -0.09 16.07
C MET A 134 -3.16 1.17 16.52
N LEU A 135 -4.07 1.67 15.71
CA LEU A 135 -4.86 2.86 16.00
C LEU A 135 -5.79 2.64 17.21
N ARG A 136 -6.43 1.47 17.30
CA ARG A 136 -7.24 1.12 18.48
C ARG A 136 -6.40 1.11 19.76
N GLN A 137 -5.21 0.51 19.75
CA GLN A 137 -4.34 0.47 20.93
C GLN A 137 -3.91 1.87 21.33
N PHE A 138 -3.55 2.70 20.36
CA PHE A 138 -3.21 4.09 20.62
C PHE A 138 -4.37 4.87 21.24
N PHE A 139 -5.56 4.84 20.64
CA PHE A 139 -6.74 5.51 21.19
C PHE A 139 -7.13 4.99 22.58
N ARG A 140 -6.91 3.72 22.89
CA ARG A 140 -7.13 3.18 24.24
C ARG A 140 -6.16 3.73 25.27
N GLY A 141 -4.95 4.08 24.88
CA GLY A 141 -3.93 4.67 25.72
C GLY A 141 -4.16 6.14 26.06
N ILE A 142 -5.02 6.85 25.33
CA ILE A 142 -5.36 8.23 25.64
C ILE A 142 -6.27 8.25 26.87
N PRO A 143 -6.00 9.11 27.90
CA PRO A 143 -6.86 9.24 29.08
C PRO A 143 -8.30 9.59 28.71
N LYS A 144 -9.28 8.97 29.39
CA LYS A 144 -10.71 9.24 29.14
C LYS A 144 -11.14 10.61 29.61
N GLU A 145 -10.46 11.11 30.61
CA GLU A 145 -10.67 12.42 31.23
C GLU A 145 -10.63 13.56 30.20
N LEU A 146 -9.84 13.40 29.12
CA LEU A 146 -9.80 14.38 28.02
C LEU A 146 -11.12 14.44 27.24
N GLU A 147 -11.76 13.30 27.02
CA GLU A 147 -13.08 13.25 26.36
C GLU A 147 -14.18 13.74 27.30
N GLU A 148 -14.10 13.37 28.59
CA GLU A 148 -15.06 13.77 29.61
C GLU A 148 -15.01 15.28 29.84
N ALA A 149 -13.83 15.89 29.94
CA ALA A 149 -13.68 17.35 30.00
C ALA A 149 -14.30 18.05 28.77
N ALA A 150 -14.04 17.53 27.58
CA ALA A 150 -14.65 18.08 26.35
C ALA A 150 -16.19 17.99 26.37
N TYR A 151 -16.76 16.94 26.93
CA TYR A 151 -18.22 16.81 27.06
C TYR A 151 -18.78 17.79 28.09
N VAL A 152 -18.07 18.04 29.19
CA VAL A 152 -18.44 19.08 30.16
C VAL A 152 -18.41 20.47 29.52
N ASP A 153 -17.44 20.74 28.63
CA ASP A 153 -17.33 21.97 27.85
C ASP A 153 -18.37 22.05 26.71
N GLY A 154 -19.33 21.13 26.63
CA GLY A 154 -20.41 21.12 25.64
C GLY A 154 -20.00 20.62 24.25
N CYS A 155 -18.84 19.96 24.10
CA CYS A 155 -18.46 19.34 22.84
C CYS A 155 -19.25 18.06 22.59
N GLY A 156 -19.89 17.94 21.41
CA GLY A 156 -20.48 16.68 20.97
C GLY A 156 -19.41 15.67 20.54
N LYS A 157 -19.78 14.38 20.44
CA LYS A 157 -18.86 13.26 20.12
C LYS A 157 -17.99 13.49 18.88
N VAL A 158 -18.56 13.97 17.78
CA VAL A 158 -17.83 14.26 16.54
C VAL A 158 -16.82 15.39 16.73
N LYS A 159 -17.22 16.46 17.45
CA LYS A 159 -16.34 17.62 17.72
C LYS A 159 -15.17 17.19 18.64
N THR A 160 -15.42 16.36 19.65
CA THR A 160 -14.39 15.78 20.51
C THR A 160 -13.42 14.91 19.72
N PHE A 161 -13.93 14.05 18.84
CA PHE A 161 -13.09 13.23 17.98
C PHE A 161 -12.17 14.10 17.10
N VAL A 162 -12.74 15.08 16.35
CA VAL A 162 -11.98 15.86 15.38
C VAL A 162 -11.02 16.85 16.04
N ARG A 163 -11.40 17.48 17.17
CA ARG A 163 -10.62 18.55 17.78
C ARG A 163 -9.64 18.09 18.87
N ILE A 164 -9.86 16.92 19.46
CA ILE A 164 -9.06 16.42 20.57
C ILE A 164 -8.40 15.09 20.20
N MET A 165 -9.19 14.05 19.92
CA MET A 165 -8.67 12.71 19.74
C MET A 165 -7.82 12.55 18.47
N LEU A 166 -8.25 13.15 17.36
CA LEU A 166 -7.55 13.05 16.08
C LEU A 166 -6.19 13.79 16.08
N PRO A 167 -6.08 15.03 16.61
CA PRO A 167 -4.80 15.71 16.78
C PRO A 167 -3.83 14.97 17.72
N ASP A 168 -4.31 14.42 18.84
CA ASP A 168 -3.49 13.63 19.75
C ASP A 168 -2.98 12.32 19.10
N ALA A 169 -3.79 11.73 18.22
CA ALA A 169 -3.43 10.53 17.48
C ALA A 169 -2.58 10.77 16.23
N LYS A 170 -2.26 12.04 15.89
CA LYS A 170 -1.49 12.41 14.69
C LYS A 170 -0.19 11.61 14.54
N PRO A 171 0.64 11.38 15.58
CA PRO A 171 1.87 10.60 15.43
C PRO A 171 1.58 9.15 14.96
N MET A 172 0.61 8.47 15.57
CA MET A 172 0.23 7.10 15.20
C MET A 172 -0.39 7.05 13.79
N ILE A 173 -1.24 8.03 13.45
CA ILE A 173 -1.84 8.16 12.11
C ILE A 173 -0.74 8.33 11.06
N THR A 174 0.26 9.18 11.32
CA THR A 174 1.40 9.38 10.42
C THR A 174 2.19 8.08 10.24
N SER A 175 2.44 7.33 11.31
CA SER A 175 3.14 6.04 11.22
C SER A 175 2.36 5.01 10.40
N CYS A 176 1.06 4.88 10.64
CA CYS A 176 0.20 3.98 9.86
C CYS A 176 0.14 4.41 8.38
N PHE A 177 0.09 5.72 8.10
CA PHE A 177 0.14 6.25 6.74
C PHE A 177 1.43 5.87 6.03
N LEU A 178 2.58 6.03 6.67
CA LEU A 178 3.87 5.66 6.10
C LEU A 178 3.97 4.17 5.82
N PHE A 179 3.51 3.33 6.75
CA PHE A 179 3.44 1.89 6.51
C PHE A 179 2.53 1.55 5.33
N SER A 180 1.34 2.13 5.28
CA SER A 180 0.40 1.93 4.18
C SER A 180 1.02 2.34 2.85
N PHE A 181 1.67 3.50 2.81
CA PHE A 181 2.34 4.02 1.60
C PHE A 181 3.45 3.09 1.12
N VAL A 182 4.35 2.65 2.02
CA VAL A 182 5.45 1.75 1.67
C VAL A 182 4.93 0.39 1.19
N TRP A 183 3.93 -0.18 1.86
CA TRP A 183 3.33 -1.45 1.45
C TRP A 183 2.64 -1.34 0.09
N GLN A 184 1.92 -0.25 -0.16
CA GLN A 184 1.26 -0.04 -1.45
C GLN A 184 2.26 0.25 -2.57
N TRP A 185 3.35 0.98 -2.28
CA TRP A 185 4.43 1.25 -3.24
C TRP A 185 5.08 -0.02 -3.78
N THR A 186 5.26 -1.01 -2.92
CA THR A 186 5.91 -2.28 -3.26
C THR A 186 4.92 -3.39 -3.64
N ASP A 187 3.61 -3.10 -3.60
CA ASP A 187 2.59 -4.09 -3.90
C ASP A 187 2.57 -4.46 -5.39
N SER A 188 2.87 -5.72 -5.68
CA SER A 188 2.70 -6.32 -7.01
C SER A 188 1.52 -7.29 -7.06
N PHE A 189 0.98 -7.69 -5.91
CA PHE A 189 -0.08 -8.67 -5.82
C PHE A 189 -1.44 -8.09 -6.22
N TYR A 190 -1.91 -7.08 -5.48
CA TYR A 190 -3.18 -6.42 -5.80
C TYR A 190 -3.08 -5.55 -7.05
N SER A 191 -1.94 -4.88 -7.26
CA SER A 191 -1.73 -4.08 -8.46
C SER A 191 -1.67 -4.95 -9.72
N GLY A 192 -1.05 -6.11 -9.68
CA GLY A 192 -1.08 -7.07 -10.80
C GLY A 192 -2.46 -7.66 -11.06
N MET A 193 -3.29 -7.78 -10.02
CA MET A 193 -4.63 -8.34 -10.13
C MET A 193 -5.68 -7.30 -10.59
N PHE A 194 -5.66 -6.10 -10.02
CA PHE A 194 -6.69 -5.08 -10.27
C PHE A 194 -6.34 -4.10 -11.39
N LEU A 195 -5.04 -3.88 -11.65
CA LEU A 195 -4.52 -2.91 -12.61
C LEU A 195 -3.50 -3.54 -13.57
N PRO A 196 -3.83 -4.67 -14.25
CA PRO A 196 -2.87 -5.40 -15.08
C PRO A 196 -2.34 -4.57 -16.25
N ASN A 197 -3.11 -3.60 -16.76
CA ASN A 197 -2.74 -2.74 -17.88
C ASN A 197 -2.09 -1.41 -17.47
N TYR A 198 -2.03 -1.11 -16.17
CA TYR A 198 -1.38 0.10 -15.69
C TYR A 198 0.13 -0.10 -15.54
N SER A 199 0.90 0.90 -15.97
CA SER A 199 2.34 0.98 -15.67
C SER A 199 2.52 1.29 -14.18
N ILE A 200 2.94 0.29 -13.39
CA ILE A 200 3.21 0.39 -11.95
C ILE A 200 4.61 -0.19 -11.71
N LEU A 201 5.44 0.50 -10.93
CA LEU A 201 6.84 0.15 -10.74
C LEU A 201 7.05 -1.29 -10.25
N ALA A 202 6.29 -1.73 -9.24
CA ALA A 202 6.39 -3.08 -8.70
C ALA A 202 6.07 -4.16 -9.76
N ASN A 203 5.04 -3.94 -10.59
CA ASN A 203 4.68 -4.84 -11.68
C ASN A 203 5.73 -4.84 -12.80
N LYS A 204 6.31 -3.67 -13.11
CA LYS A 204 7.36 -3.54 -14.12
C LYS A 204 8.64 -4.27 -13.72
N VAL A 205 9.07 -4.15 -12.46
CA VAL A 205 10.23 -4.92 -11.97
C VAL A 205 9.95 -6.42 -11.98
N ALA A 206 8.75 -6.84 -11.56
CA ALA A 206 8.39 -8.27 -11.56
C ALA A 206 8.47 -8.89 -12.96
N ARG A 207 8.17 -8.13 -14.01
CA ARG A 207 8.20 -8.57 -15.42
C ARG A 207 9.49 -8.19 -16.17
N LEU A 208 10.44 -7.50 -15.51
CA LEU A 208 11.62 -6.95 -16.16
C LEU A 208 12.47 -8.02 -16.87
N SER A 209 12.56 -9.23 -16.30
CA SER A 209 13.30 -10.35 -16.91
C SER A 209 12.69 -10.77 -18.25
N GLU A 210 11.37 -10.81 -18.37
CA GLU A 210 10.65 -11.19 -19.60
C GLU A 210 10.84 -10.12 -20.68
N VAL A 211 10.67 -8.85 -20.30
CA VAL A 211 10.83 -7.71 -21.20
C VAL A 211 12.29 -7.60 -21.68
N LEU A 212 13.26 -7.85 -20.77
CA LEU A 212 14.68 -7.88 -21.11
C LEU A 212 15.00 -8.98 -22.13
N ASN A 213 14.46 -10.18 -21.99
CA ASN A 213 14.68 -11.26 -22.96
C ASN A 213 14.14 -10.88 -24.34
N SER A 214 12.97 -10.25 -24.41
CA SER A 214 12.41 -9.75 -25.67
C SER A 214 13.29 -8.66 -26.29
N TYR A 215 13.83 -7.77 -25.48
CA TYR A 215 14.75 -6.73 -25.91
C TYR A 215 16.06 -7.32 -26.47
N VAL A 216 16.68 -8.28 -25.76
CA VAL A 216 17.91 -8.94 -26.19
C VAL A 216 17.67 -9.71 -27.48
N LYS A 217 16.55 -10.41 -27.62
CA LYS A 217 16.19 -11.11 -28.86
C LYS A 217 16.09 -10.16 -30.04
N ALA A 218 15.46 -9.00 -29.85
CA ALA A 218 15.31 -8.00 -30.90
C ALA A 218 16.63 -7.32 -31.30
N THR A 219 17.57 -7.15 -30.34
CA THR A 219 18.82 -6.41 -30.59
C THR A 219 20.01 -7.28 -31.00
N THR A 220 20.07 -8.51 -30.49
CA THR A 220 21.24 -9.41 -30.68
C THR A 220 20.91 -10.73 -31.39
N GLY A 221 19.62 -11.04 -31.57
CA GLY A 221 19.15 -12.33 -32.08
C GLY A 221 19.26 -13.50 -31.11
N LEU A 222 19.73 -13.28 -29.87
CA LEU A 222 19.80 -14.30 -28.83
C LEU A 222 18.42 -14.46 -28.17
N ASP A 223 17.99 -15.69 -27.90
CA ASP A 223 16.68 -15.96 -27.32
C ASP A 223 16.53 -15.50 -25.85
N LYS A 224 17.64 -15.41 -25.11
CA LYS A 224 17.64 -14.99 -23.70
C LYS A 224 18.88 -14.16 -23.35
N ALA A 225 18.72 -13.26 -22.43
CA ALA A 225 19.82 -12.57 -21.77
C ALA A 225 20.67 -13.57 -20.94
N SER A 226 21.97 -13.32 -20.83
CA SER A 226 22.79 -14.09 -19.88
C SER A 226 22.27 -13.88 -18.46
N THR A 227 22.35 -14.90 -17.60
CA THR A 227 21.88 -14.84 -16.20
C THR A 227 22.51 -13.65 -15.45
N ALA A 228 23.79 -13.40 -15.68
CA ALA A 228 24.50 -12.29 -15.06
C ALA A 228 23.96 -10.92 -15.50
N TYR A 229 23.69 -10.75 -16.80
CA TYR A 229 23.09 -9.50 -17.30
C TYR A 229 21.66 -9.32 -16.81
N ALA A 230 20.85 -10.38 -16.81
CA ALA A 230 19.50 -10.34 -16.27
C ALA A 230 19.48 -9.96 -14.77
N SER A 231 20.37 -10.54 -13.96
CA SER A 231 20.49 -10.19 -12.55
C SER A 231 20.94 -8.75 -12.33
N ALA A 232 21.88 -8.25 -13.11
CA ALA A 232 22.31 -6.85 -13.06
C ALA A 232 21.17 -5.90 -13.43
N MET A 233 20.38 -6.20 -14.45
CA MET A 233 19.24 -5.38 -14.90
C MET A 233 18.11 -5.39 -13.88
N ILE A 234 17.77 -6.55 -13.28
CA ILE A 234 16.79 -6.65 -12.20
C ILE A 234 17.25 -5.84 -10.99
N GLY A 235 18.53 -5.95 -10.60
CA GLY A 235 19.12 -5.13 -9.54
C GLY A 235 19.01 -3.63 -9.81
N THR A 236 19.32 -3.21 -11.03
CA THR A 236 19.18 -1.81 -11.46
C THR A 236 17.73 -1.33 -11.42
N GLY A 237 16.79 -2.13 -11.93
CA GLY A 237 15.35 -1.83 -11.87
C GLY A 237 14.85 -1.74 -10.42
N THR A 238 15.31 -2.63 -9.55
CA THR A 238 14.98 -2.59 -8.12
C THR A 238 15.51 -1.30 -7.46
N LEU A 239 16.73 -0.87 -7.78
CA LEU A 239 17.27 0.39 -7.28
C LEU A 239 16.43 1.59 -7.75
N LEU A 240 16.00 1.61 -9.00
CA LEU A 240 15.10 2.66 -9.52
C LEU A 240 13.76 2.72 -8.75
N VAL A 241 13.25 1.60 -8.27
CA VAL A 241 12.03 1.57 -7.43
C VAL A 241 12.29 2.03 -6.00
N ILE A 242 13.45 1.67 -5.44
CA ILE A 242 13.78 1.93 -4.03
C ILE A 242 14.22 3.38 -3.81
N ILE A 243 14.97 3.99 -4.74
CA ILE A 243 15.51 5.35 -4.57
C ILE A 243 14.41 6.38 -4.25
N PRO A 244 13.30 6.50 -4.99
CA PRO A 244 12.24 7.44 -4.65
C PRO A 244 11.61 7.14 -3.27
N LEU A 245 11.49 5.86 -2.90
CA LEU A 245 10.96 5.46 -1.61
C LEU A 245 11.87 5.90 -0.45
N ILE A 246 13.19 5.76 -0.61
CA ILE A 246 14.17 6.26 0.37
C ILE A 246 14.05 7.78 0.51
N ILE A 247 13.90 8.50 -0.59
CA ILE A 247 13.74 9.95 -0.57
C ILE A 247 12.49 10.32 0.24
N VAL A 248 11.35 9.71 -0.04
CA VAL A 248 10.10 9.92 0.72
C VAL A 248 10.30 9.61 2.20
N TYR A 249 10.96 8.50 2.52
CA TYR A 249 11.24 8.10 3.90
C TYR A 249 12.11 9.12 4.64
N LEU A 250 13.16 9.66 4.03
CA LEU A 250 14.03 10.66 4.64
C LEU A 250 13.28 11.94 5.05
N PHE A 251 12.27 12.35 4.29
CA PHE A 251 11.40 13.46 4.67
C PHE A 251 10.41 13.10 5.78
N ALA A 252 9.92 11.87 5.79
CA ALA A 252 8.88 11.42 6.70
C ALA A 252 9.40 10.87 8.05
N GLN A 253 10.70 10.53 8.15
CA GLN A 253 11.30 9.85 9.31
C GLN A 253 11.14 10.63 10.65
N LYS A 254 11.11 11.97 10.63
CA LYS A 254 10.92 12.77 11.86
C LYS A 254 9.58 12.45 12.53
N GLY A 255 8.49 12.45 11.78
CA GLY A 255 7.17 12.10 12.30
C GLY A 255 7.08 10.66 12.80
N PHE A 256 7.83 9.75 12.18
CA PHE A 256 7.91 8.35 12.61
C PHE A 256 8.62 8.19 13.96
N VAL A 257 9.77 8.84 14.13
CA VAL A 257 10.55 8.82 15.39
C VAL A 257 9.73 9.42 16.55
N GLU A 258 9.06 10.55 16.31
CA GLU A 258 8.18 11.18 17.31
C GLU A 258 7.05 10.25 17.75
N SER A 259 6.46 9.49 16.82
CA SER A 259 5.38 8.55 17.14
C SER A 259 5.85 7.37 18.00
N LEU A 260 7.04 6.85 17.73
CA LEU A 260 7.62 5.76 18.51
C LEU A 260 8.02 6.22 19.92
N SER A 261 8.58 7.42 20.04
CA SER A 261 8.96 7.96 21.35
C SER A 261 7.75 8.19 22.25
N GLN A 262 6.64 8.70 21.70
CA GLN A 262 5.39 8.89 22.46
C GLN A 262 4.70 7.57 22.84
N SER A 263 4.83 6.53 22.05
CA SER A 263 4.30 5.21 22.39
C SER A 263 5.16 4.48 23.44
N GLY A 264 6.48 4.76 23.50
CA GLY A 264 7.42 4.16 24.46
C GLY A 264 7.45 4.80 25.83
N ILE A 265 6.99 6.04 25.98
CA ILE A 265 6.99 6.77 27.28
C ILE A 265 5.76 6.41 28.15
N LYS A 266 4.77 5.72 27.61
CA LYS A 266 3.56 5.32 28.34
C LYS A 266 3.63 3.90 28.97
N MET A 267 4.82 3.36 29.21
CA MET A 267 5.01 2.15 30.03
C MET A 267 5.37 2.52 31.47
#